data_f67795696a9138eefb4da6a580a3a2f2
#
_entry.id   f67795696a9138eefb4da6a580a3a2f2
#
_cell.length_a   1.000
_cell.length_b   1.000
_cell.length_c   1.000
_cell.angle_alpha   90.00
_cell.angle_beta   90.00
_cell.angle_gamma   90.00
#
_symmetry.space_group_name_H-M   'P 1'
#
loop_
_entity.id
_entity.type
_entity.pdbx_description
1 polymer ?
#
loop_
_entity_poly.entity_id
_entity_poly.type
_entity_poly.pdbx_seq_one_letter_code
_entity_poly.pdbx_strand_id
1 'polypeptide(L)'
;MEKANVPLLAATWRPILLCSMLLASKVWQDCASWNIEFSVVFPQFSLAAINALERNYVTAVGWDMYISQSLYAKYYFALRSLNEKHDFRRKYNRFVLNDSKEQPKDANMVELRSNKIRSEWVKALSKSL
;
A
#
# COMPACT_ATOMS: atom_id res chain seq x y z
N MET A 1 1.84 -8.62 14.11
CA MET A 1 2.49 -9.90 13.81
C MET A 1 2.78 -10.74 15.06
N GLU A 2 3.02 -10.14 16.20
CA GLU A 2 3.14 -10.88 17.47
C GLU A 2 1.92 -11.75 17.77
N LYS A 3 0.70 -11.20 17.64
CA LYS A 3 -0.56 -11.96 17.83
C LYS A 3 -0.72 -13.16 16.88
N ALA A 4 -0.14 -13.09 15.68
CA ALA A 4 -0.25 -14.12 14.66
C ALA A 4 0.92 -15.12 14.67
N ASN A 5 1.87 -14.94 15.57
CA ASN A 5 3.11 -15.74 15.66
C ASN A 5 3.86 -15.89 14.33
N VAL A 6 3.78 -14.86 13.48
CA VAL A 6 4.47 -14.83 12.19
C VAL A 6 5.78 -14.07 12.35
N PRO A 7 6.93 -14.72 12.21
CA PRO A 7 8.22 -14.05 12.36
C PRO A 7 8.51 -13.11 11.18
N LEU A 8 9.07 -11.96 11.49
CA LEU A 8 9.54 -11.01 10.48
C LEU A 8 10.96 -11.42 10.04
N LEU A 9 11.04 -12.15 8.96
CA LEU A 9 12.28 -12.66 8.38
C LEU A 9 12.58 -12.00 7.04
N ALA A 10 13.80 -12.20 6.53
CA ALA A 10 14.19 -11.71 5.21
C ALA A 10 13.27 -12.21 4.07
N ALA A 11 12.67 -13.39 4.23
CA ALA A 11 11.73 -13.96 3.26
C ALA A 11 10.28 -13.46 3.44
N THR A 12 9.86 -13.07 4.64
CA THR A 12 8.46 -12.77 4.97
C THR A 12 8.13 -11.29 5.03
N TRP A 13 9.11 -10.40 5.18
CA TRP A 13 8.85 -8.97 5.38
C TRP A 13 8.16 -8.29 4.19
N ARG A 14 8.53 -8.66 2.95
CA ARG A 14 7.94 -8.06 1.74
C ARG A 14 6.45 -8.35 1.61
N PRO A 15 5.98 -9.63 1.63
CA PRO A 15 4.56 -9.92 1.59
C PRO A 15 3.79 -9.33 2.80
N ILE A 16 4.39 -9.31 3.98
CA ILE A 16 3.79 -8.68 5.16
C ILE A 16 3.58 -7.18 4.95
N LEU A 17 4.61 -6.48 4.49
CA LEU A 17 4.55 -5.04 4.23
C LEU A 17 3.53 -4.72 3.13
N LEU A 18 3.55 -5.46 2.02
CA LEU A 18 2.60 -5.30 0.91
C LEU A 18 1.16 -5.46 1.39
N CYS A 19 0.87 -6.52 2.16
CA CYS A 19 -0.45 -6.76 2.71
C CYS A 19 -0.88 -5.68 3.70
N SER A 20 0.03 -5.20 4.54
CA SER A 20 -0.23 -4.10 5.48
C SER A 20 -0.62 -2.82 4.74
N MET A 21 0.09 -2.47 3.66
CA MET A 21 -0.22 -1.31 2.82
C MET A 21 -1.56 -1.46 2.11
N LEU A 22 -1.83 -2.64 1.53
CA LEU A 22 -3.09 -2.96 0.88
C LEU A 22 -4.28 -2.81 1.83
N LEU A 23 -4.20 -3.40 3.01
CA LEU A 23 -5.26 -3.32 4.01
C LEU A 23 -5.41 -1.90 4.58
N ALA A 24 -4.31 -1.18 4.80
CA ALA A 24 -4.36 0.22 5.21
C ALA A 24 -5.09 1.08 4.17
N SER A 25 -4.86 0.86 2.87
CA SER A 25 -5.58 1.58 1.82
C SER A 25 -7.08 1.27 1.81
N LYS A 26 -7.47 0.03 2.12
CA LYS A 26 -8.89 -0.36 2.17
C LYS A 26 -9.63 0.13 3.41
N VAL A 27 -8.93 0.24 4.55
CA VAL A 27 -9.56 0.59 5.83
C VAL A 27 -9.57 2.11 6.08
N TRP A 28 -8.52 2.83 5.64
CA TRP A 28 -8.28 4.21 6.03
C TRP A 28 -8.41 5.23 4.90
N GLN A 29 -8.48 4.79 3.64
CA GLN A 29 -8.63 5.70 2.52
C GLN A 29 -10.08 5.75 2.03
N ASP A 30 -10.54 6.93 1.63
CA ASP A 30 -11.86 7.13 1.03
C ASP A 30 -12.01 6.35 -0.28
N CYS A 31 -10.92 6.17 -1.00
CA CYS A 31 -10.85 5.42 -2.24
C CYS A 31 -9.96 4.18 -2.05
N ALA A 32 -10.54 3.05 -1.71
CA ALA A 32 -9.81 1.81 -1.49
C ALA A 32 -9.15 1.30 -2.77
N SER A 33 -7.88 0.93 -2.68
CA SER A 33 -7.15 0.33 -3.80
C SER A 33 -7.59 -1.12 -4.03
N TRP A 34 -7.65 -1.52 -5.30
CA TRP A 34 -7.97 -2.89 -5.68
C TRP A 34 -6.72 -3.77 -5.69
N ASN A 35 -6.88 -5.05 -5.41
CA ASN A 35 -5.77 -6.00 -5.40
C ASN A 35 -5.04 -6.06 -6.75
N ILE A 36 -5.77 -5.87 -7.86
CA ILE A 36 -5.18 -5.82 -9.20
C ILE A 36 -4.23 -4.62 -9.37
N GLU A 37 -4.54 -3.47 -8.77
CA GLU A 37 -3.65 -2.30 -8.83
C GLU A 37 -2.32 -2.60 -8.14
N PHE A 38 -2.38 -3.29 -6.99
CA PHE A 38 -1.17 -3.75 -6.31
C PHE A 38 -0.36 -4.76 -7.14
N SER A 39 -1.02 -5.65 -7.89
CA SER A 39 -0.31 -6.60 -8.77
C SER A 39 0.39 -5.90 -9.95
N VAL A 40 -0.13 -4.76 -10.38
CA VAL A 40 0.52 -3.94 -11.43
C VAL A 40 1.74 -3.19 -10.90
N VAL A 41 1.62 -2.64 -9.68
CA VAL A 41 2.72 -1.90 -9.02
C VAL A 41 3.83 -2.85 -8.56
N PHE A 42 3.45 -4.04 -8.11
CA PHE A 42 4.36 -5.08 -7.61
C PHE A 42 4.27 -6.36 -8.46
N PRO A 43 4.80 -6.38 -9.68
CA PRO A 43 4.63 -7.46 -10.63
C PRO A 43 5.22 -8.81 -10.20
N GLN A 44 6.08 -8.81 -9.18
CA GLN A 44 6.58 -10.02 -8.54
C GLN A 44 5.50 -10.80 -7.76
N PHE A 45 4.33 -10.18 -7.51
CA PHE A 45 3.19 -10.82 -6.86
C PHE A 45 2.02 -10.91 -7.85
N SER A 46 1.61 -12.11 -8.20
CA SER A 46 0.41 -12.31 -9.01
C SER A 46 -0.85 -11.88 -8.25
N LEU A 47 -1.91 -11.52 -8.98
CA LEU A 47 -3.21 -11.19 -8.36
C LEU A 47 -3.72 -12.31 -7.45
N ALA A 48 -3.57 -13.58 -7.87
CA ALA A 48 -3.96 -14.73 -7.06
C ALA A 48 -3.16 -14.82 -5.75
N ALA A 49 -1.86 -14.52 -5.81
CA ALA A 49 -1.00 -14.48 -4.62
C ALA A 49 -1.41 -13.34 -3.68
N ILE A 50 -1.71 -12.16 -4.20
CA ILE A 50 -2.16 -11.01 -3.39
C ILE A 50 -3.50 -11.32 -2.72
N ASN A 51 -4.47 -11.93 -3.43
CA ASN A 51 -5.75 -12.34 -2.88
C ASN A 51 -5.60 -13.39 -1.76
N ALA A 52 -4.68 -14.33 -1.92
CA ALA A 52 -4.38 -15.34 -0.89
C ALA A 52 -3.69 -14.70 0.33
N LEU A 53 -2.71 -13.83 0.09
CA LEU A 53 -2.02 -13.08 1.15
C LEU A 53 -2.98 -12.23 1.97
N GLU A 54 -3.90 -11.53 1.31
CA GLU A 54 -4.91 -10.70 1.99
C GLU A 54 -5.76 -11.53 2.95
N ARG A 55 -6.34 -12.63 2.47
CA ARG A 55 -7.16 -13.53 3.31
C ARG A 55 -6.38 -14.08 4.50
N ASN A 56 -5.18 -14.58 4.25
CA ASN A 56 -4.33 -15.15 5.28
C ASN A 56 -3.92 -14.09 6.31
N TYR A 57 -3.61 -12.89 5.86
CA TYR A 57 -3.22 -11.78 6.74
C TYR A 57 -4.38 -11.33 7.63
N VAL A 58 -5.57 -11.12 7.05
CA VAL A 58 -6.78 -10.72 7.81
C VAL A 58 -7.14 -11.77 8.84
N THR A 59 -7.08 -13.06 8.48
CA THR A 59 -7.30 -14.17 9.41
C THR A 59 -6.24 -14.19 10.52
N ALA A 60 -4.97 -13.99 10.17
CA ALA A 60 -3.86 -14.00 11.13
C ALA A 60 -3.92 -12.86 12.15
N VAL A 61 -4.43 -11.68 11.77
CA VAL A 61 -4.64 -10.56 12.70
C VAL A 61 -6.01 -10.64 13.41
N GLY A 62 -6.83 -11.65 13.10
CA GLY A 62 -8.13 -11.86 13.74
C GLY A 62 -9.16 -10.78 13.43
N TRP A 63 -9.10 -10.17 12.22
CA TRP A 63 -9.96 -9.06 11.79
C TRP A 63 -9.80 -7.78 12.62
N ASP A 64 -8.81 -7.75 13.54
CA ASP A 64 -8.54 -6.59 14.39
C ASP A 64 -7.67 -5.57 13.61
N MET A 65 -8.35 -4.66 12.92
CA MET A 65 -7.73 -3.58 12.12
C MET A 65 -7.72 -2.24 12.88
N TYR A 66 -8.16 -2.23 14.13
CA TYR A 66 -8.22 -1.01 14.92
C TYR A 66 -6.82 -0.57 15.37
N ILE A 67 -6.51 0.70 15.13
CA ILE A 67 -5.29 1.35 15.59
C ILE A 67 -5.70 2.60 16.37
N SER A 68 -5.33 2.65 17.66
CA SER A 68 -5.61 3.83 18.48
C SER A 68 -4.79 5.06 18.00
N GLN A 69 -5.33 6.25 18.22
CA GLN A 69 -4.65 7.50 17.85
C GLN A 69 -3.25 7.63 18.48
N SER A 70 -3.11 7.20 19.74
CA SER A 70 -1.83 7.22 20.45
C SER A 70 -0.80 6.28 19.82
N LEU A 71 -1.23 5.08 19.42
CA LEU A 71 -0.37 4.11 18.75
C LEU A 71 0.05 4.62 17.36
N TYR A 72 -0.90 5.17 16.61
CA TYR A 72 -0.62 5.80 15.31
C TYR A 72 0.41 6.92 15.45
N ALA A 73 0.20 7.85 16.39
CA ALA A 73 1.11 8.97 16.63
C ALA A 73 2.52 8.50 17.00
N LYS A 74 2.63 7.48 17.88
CA LYS A 74 3.91 6.89 18.26
C LYS A 74 4.71 6.40 17.04
N TYR A 75 4.09 5.61 16.16
CA TYR A 75 4.75 5.10 14.96
C TYR A 75 5.01 6.19 13.92
N TYR A 76 4.09 7.13 13.75
CA TYR A 76 4.27 8.28 12.86
C TYR A 76 5.52 9.08 13.21
N PHE A 77 5.67 9.48 14.49
CA PHE A 77 6.83 10.24 14.92
C PHE A 77 8.13 9.43 14.90
N ALA A 78 8.08 8.13 15.20
CA ALA A 78 9.23 7.24 15.07
C ALA A 78 9.71 7.15 13.62
N LEU A 79 8.83 6.92 12.66
CA LEU A 79 9.16 6.88 11.23
C LEU A 79 9.64 8.25 10.72
N ARG A 80 8.99 9.33 11.17
CA ARG A 80 9.42 10.68 10.83
C ARG A 80 10.85 10.97 11.30
N SER A 81 11.20 10.59 12.53
CA SER A 81 12.56 10.78 13.05
C SER A 81 13.61 9.98 12.29
N LEU A 82 13.28 8.77 11.82
CA LEU A 82 14.15 8.00 10.93
C LEU A 82 14.35 8.68 9.58
N ASN A 83 13.29 9.20 8.98
CA ASN A 83 13.35 9.92 7.72
C ASN A 83 14.16 11.22 7.82
N GLU A 84 14.07 11.94 8.93
CA GLU A 84 14.85 13.15 9.17
C GLU A 84 16.35 12.86 9.25
N LYS A 85 16.74 11.72 9.82
CA LYS A 85 18.16 11.29 9.88
C LYS A 85 18.77 10.99 8.51
N HIS A 86 17.94 10.59 7.52
CA HIS A 86 18.42 10.17 6.19
C HIS A 86 18.27 11.23 5.08
N ASP A 87 18.07 12.49 5.43
CA ASP A 87 17.90 13.60 4.45
C ASP A 87 16.73 13.40 3.44
N PHE A 88 15.89 12.39 3.72
CA PHE A 88 14.75 12.03 2.88
C PHE A 88 13.74 13.18 2.82
N ARG A 89 13.54 13.91 3.93
CA ARG A 89 12.64 15.04 4.02
C ARG A 89 13.09 16.19 3.09
N ARG A 90 14.39 16.45 2.97
CA ARG A 90 14.93 17.47 2.08
C ARG A 90 14.69 17.10 0.61
N LYS A 91 14.86 15.84 0.26
CA LYS A 91 14.55 15.29 -1.08
C LYS A 91 13.06 15.33 -1.36
N TYR A 92 12.22 14.90 -0.41
CA TYR A 92 10.77 14.88 -0.53
C TYR A 92 10.18 16.29 -0.62
N ASN A 93 10.59 17.23 0.24
CA ASN A 93 10.14 18.61 0.16
C ASN A 93 10.60 19.30 -1.13
N ARG A 94 11.83 19.01 -1.60
CA ARG A 94 12.29 19.47 -2.89
C ARG A 94 11.45 18.91 -4.03
N PHE A 95 11.06 17.67 -3.93
CA PHE A 95 10.19 16.97 -4.85
C PHE A 95 8.76 17.57 -4.85
N VAL A 96 8.15 17.76 -3.69
CA VAL A 96 6.80 18.33 -3.55
C VAL A 96 6.75 19.83 -3.85
N LEU A 97 7.77 20.61 -3.46
CA LEU A 97 7.82 22.06 -3.67
C LEU A 97 8.27 22.45 -5.08
N ASN A 98 9.05 21.61 -5.76
CA ASN A 98 9.40 21.79 -7.18
C ASN A 98 8.34 21.20 -8.12
N ASP A 99 7.35 20.49 -7.59
CA ASP A 99 6.37 19.72 -8.35
C ASP A 99 5.23 20.55 -8.96
N SER A 100 5.38 21.86 -8.98
CA SER A 100 4.50 22.66 -9.87
C SER A 100 4.86 22.51 -11.35
N LYS A 101 5.93 21.80 -11.72
CA LYS A 101 6.36 21.70 -13.13
C LYS A 101 6.75 20.31 -13.67
N GLU A 102 7.09 19.31 -12.84
CA GLU A 102 7.46 17.96 -13.36
C GLU A 102 7.15 16.88 -12.32
N GLN A 103 5.99 16.24 -12.44
CA GLN A 103 5.76 14.94 -11.78
C GLN A 103 6.74 13.92 -12.37
N PRO A 104 7.36 13.02 -11.56
CA PRO A 104 8.19 11.97 -12.12
C PRO A 104 7.39 11.16 -13.13
N LYS A 105 7.93 10.99 -14.31
CA LYS A 105 7.28 10.22 -15.40
C LYS A 105 6.77 8.85 -14.93
N ASP A 106 7.46 8.26 -13.97
CA ASP A 106 7.13 6.95 -13.42
C ASP A 106 5.87 6.95 -12.53
N ALA A 107 5.64 7.98 -11.69
CA ALA A 107 4.44 8.10 -10.87
C ALA A 107 3.19 8.31 -11.74
N ASN A 108 3.27 9.17 -12.75
CA ASN A 108 2.20 9.37 -13.72
C ASN A 108 1.90 8.10 -14.53
N MET A 109 2.93 7.33 -14.90
CA MET A 109 2.76 6.06 -15.61
C MET A 109 2.03 5.01 -14.75
N VAL A 110 2.32 4.94 -13.46
CA VAL A 110 1.65 4.03 -12.53
C VAL A 110 0.19 4.44 -12.36
N GLU A 111 -0.09 5.72 -12.15
CA GLU A 111 -1.44 6.26 -12.01
C GLU A 111 -2.28 6.06 -13.28
N LEU A 112 -1.72 6.35 -14.46
CA LEU A 112 -2.38 6.11 -15.74
C LEU A 112 -2.70 4.63 -15.97
N ARG A 113 -1.76 3.72 -15.63
CA ARG A 113 -2.00 2.27 -15.71
C ARG A 113 -3.09 1.81 -14.74
N SER A 114 -3.06 2.28 -13.51
CA SER A 114 -4.06 1.98 -12.48
C SER A 114 -5.45 2.43 -12.94
N ASN A 115 -5.59 3.68 -13.41
CA ASN A 115 -6.84 4.23 -13.89
C ASN A 115 -7.37 3.49 -15.14
N LYS A 116 -6.49 3.09 -16.04
CA LYS A 116 -6.86 2.29 -17.21
C LYS A 116 -7.43 0.93 -16.80
N ILE A 117 -6.73 0.20 -15.93
CA ILE A 117 -7.17 -1.10 -15.43
C ILE A 117 -8.51 -0.97 -14.69
N ARG A 118 -8.65 0.02 -13.82
CA ARG A 118 -9.91 0.30 -13.10
C ARG A 118 -11.07 0.53 -14.08
N SER A 119 -10.86 1.33 -15.11
CA SER A 119 -11.87 1.61 -16.13
C SER A 119 -12.26 0.37 -16.95
N GLU A 120 -11.31 -0.49 -17.29
CA GLU A 120 -11.55 -1.74 -18.01
C GLU A 120 -12.36 -2.73 -17.16
N TRP A 121 -12.05 -2.84 -15.87
CA TRP A 121 -12.81 -3.67 -14.93
C TRP A 121 -14.24 -3.19 -14.72
N VAL A 122 -14.46 -1.88 -14.55
CA VAL A 122 -15.81 -1.30 -14.45
C VAL A 122 -16.61 -1.59 -15.69
N LYS A 123 -16.02 -1.45 -16.89
CA LYS A 123 -16.67 -1.79 -18.17
C LYS A 123 -16.97 -3.30 -18.30
N ALA A 124 -16.10 -4.16 -17.81
CA ALA A 124 -16.32 -5.61 -17.82
C ALA A 124 -17.48 -6.01 -16.89
N LEU A 125 -17.53 -5.43 -15.68
CA LEU A 125 -18.63 -5.65 -14.73
C LEU A 125 -19.96 -5.14 -15.23
N SER A 126 -20.00 -3.98 -15.89
CA SER A 126 -21.24 -3.42 -16.47
C SER A 126 -21.78 -4.19 -17.66
N LYS A 127 -20.97 -5.06 -18.30
CA LYS A 127 -21.42 -5.95 -19.38
C LYS A 127 -21.90 -7.32 -18.89
N SER A 128 -21.62 -7.66 -17.62
CA SER A 128 -21.99 -8.93 -17.00
C SER A 128 -23.27 -8.83 -16.15
N LEU A 129 -23.85 -7.64 -16.03
CA LEU A 129 -25.16 -7.34 -15.46
C LEU A 129 -26.21 -7.13 -16.56
#